data_098cc86462bb1d3ee5db747f38ad7537
#
_entry.id   098cc86462bb1d3ee5db747f38ad7537
#
_cell.length_a   1.000
_cell.length_b   1.000
_cell.length_c   1.000
_cell.angle_alpha   90.00
_cell.angle_beta   90.00
_cell.angle_gamma   90.00
#
_symmetry.space_group_name_H-M   'P 1'
#
loop_
_entity.id
_entity.type
_entity.pdbx_description
1 polymer ?
#
loop_
_entity_poly.entity_id
_entity_poly.type
_entity_poly.pdbx_seq_one_letter_code
_entity_poly.pdbx_strand_id
1 'polypeptide(L)'
;MCREEIKTMETEKDLWSRITVVTSRKLAVRPFLDQIEFLCKKGPERILLREKNLDLPEYEKLAEEVKEICDRYQVPFYCHTYREAAVKTGARGLHLPLPVFREAGRQGLAPEIVLGCSVHSIQEAREAEGLGADYVIAGHIYATDCKKGLPPRGLEFLEETCRSVSLPVYAIGGIRLDWEQIENTMAAGAMGVCVMSGAMTCEY
;
A
#
# COMPACT_ATOMS: atom_id res chain seq x y z
N MET A 1 -16.30 7.10 29.03
CA MET A 1 -15.53 7.59 27.86
C MET A 1 -15.99 9.01 27.57
N CYS A 2 -15.08 9.97 27.57
CA CYS A 2 -15.37 11.38 27.36
C CYS A 2 -15.67 11.65 25.87
N ARG A 3 -16.48 12.70 25.56
CA ARG A 3 -16.77 13.09 24.16
C ARG A 3 -15.51 13.40 23.33
N GLU A 4 -14.47 13.92 23.99
CA GLU A 4 -13.16 14.18 23.34
C GLU A 4 -12.41 12.90 23.01
N GLU A 5 -12.44 11.88 23.87
CA GLU A 5 -11.83 10.57 23.60
C GLU A 5 -12.51 9.85 22.44
N ILE A 6 -13.84 9.91 22.35
CA ILE A 6 -14.61 9.32 21.23
C ILE A 6 -14.26 10.02 19.92
N LYS A 7 -14.20 11.36 19.92
CA LYS A 7 -13.85 12.15 18.72
C LYS A 7 -12.42 11.89 18.27
N THR A 8 -11.47 11.71 19.20
CA THR A 8 -10.08 11.36 18.88
C THR A 8 -9.97 9.96 18.29
N MET A 9 -10.71 8.98 18.83
CA MET A 9 -10.75 7.61 18.32
C MET A 9 -11.39 7.52 16.93
N GLU A 10 -12.47 8.26 16.68
CA GLU A 10 -13.09 8.33 15.34
C GLU A 10 -12.12 8.93 14.32
N THR A 11 -11.42 10.01 14.67
CA THR A 11 -10.42 10.65 13.81
C THR A 11 -9.23 9.73 13.50
N GLU A 12 -8.75 8.97 14.50
CA GLU A 12 -7.64 8.01 14.28
C GLU A 12 -8.08 6.85 13.39
N LYS A 13 -9.28 6.31 13.60
CA LYS A 13 -9.83 5.24 12.74
C LYS A 13 -10.04 5.72 11.32
N ASP A 14 -10.52 6.94 11.12
CA ASP A 14 -10.66 7.55 9.80
C ASP A 14 -9.31 7.72 9.11
N LEU A 15 -8.27 8.10 9.85
CA LEU A 15 -6.91 8.20 9.33
C LEU A 15 -6.42 6.85 8.80
N TRP A 16 -6.50 5.80 9.63
CA TRP A 16 -6.01 4.47 9.26
C TRP A 16 -6.79 3.86 8.10
N SER A 17 -8.09 4.14 7.98
CA SER A 17 -8.92 3.67 6.85
C SER A 17 -8.49 4.21 5.48
N ARG A 18 -7.62 5.24 5.45
CA ARG A 18 -7.03 5.83 4.23
C ARG A 18 -5.62 5.32 3.96
N ILE A 19 -5.09 4.47 4.83
CA ILE A 19 -3.69 4.05 4.78
C ILE A 19 -3.58 2.61 4.29
N THR A 20 -2.89 2.43 3.17
CA THR A 20 -2.29 1.15 2.80
C THR A 20 -0.95 1.03 3.52
N VAL A 21 -0.83 0.08 4.43
CA VAL A 21 0.46 -0.26 5.06
C VAL A 21 1.30 -1.07 4.09
N VAL A 22 2.49 -0.56 3.74
CA VAL A 22 3.49 -1.30 2.96
C VAL A 22 4.54 -1.85 3.91
N THR A 23 4.74 -3.16 3.93
CA THR A 23 5.64 -3.76 4.91
C THR A 23 7.12 -3.61 4.58
N SER A 24 7.92 -3.66 5.63
CA SER A 24 9.38 -3.83 5.60
C SER A 24 9.83 -4.41 6.93
N ARG A 25 10.16 -5.70 6.98
CA ARG A 25 10.61 -6.38 8.21
C ARG A 25 11.81 -5.71 8.87
N LYS A 26 12.70 -5.13 8.06
CA LYS A 26 13.92 -4.44 8.54
C LYS A 26 13.63 -3.18 9.34
N LEU A 27 12.45 -2.59 9.18
CA LEU A 27 12.04 -1.37 9.85
C LEU A 27 11.11 -1.62 11.04
N ALA A 28 10.65 -2.85 11.23
CA ALA A 28 9.73 -3.18 12.31
C ALA A 28 10.39 -2.99 13.68
N VAL A 29 9.73 -2.24 14.56
CA VAL A 29 10.20 -1.97 15.93
C VAL A 29 9.82 -3.08 16.92
N ARG A 30 8.93 -3.98 16.52
CA ARG A 30 8.54 -5.20 17.22
C ARG A 30 8.91 -6.43 16.38
N PRO A 31 8.87 -7.66 16.91
CA PRO A 31 8.83 -8.86 16.07
C PRO A 31 7.81 -8.66 14.94
N PHE A 32 8.15 -9.03 13.72
CA PHE A 32 7.42 -8.59 12.54
C PHE A 32 5.91 -8.90 12.57
N LEU A 33 5.54 -10.12 12.98
CA LEU A 33 4.14 -10.52 13.07
C LEU A 33 3.39 -9.75 14.16
N ASP A 34 4.05 -9.43 15.28
CA ASP A 34 3.48 -8.59 16.34
C ASP A 34 3.24 -7.16 15.83
N GLN A 35 4.15 -6.64 14.98
CA GLN A 35 3.96 -5.34 14.33
C GLN A 35 2.78 -5.36 13.36
N ILE A 36 2.63 -6.42 12.57
CA ILE A 36 1.46 -6.59 11.68
C ILE A 36 0.17 -6.64 12.48
N GLU A 37 0.14 -7.42 13.56
CA GLU A 37 -1.04 -7.51 14.42
C GLU A 37 -1.39 -6.15 15.06
N PHE A 38 -0.39 -5.44 15.56
CA PHE A 38 -0.57 -4.08 16.09
C PHE A 38 -1.17 -3.13 15.04
N LEU A 39 -0.66 -3.17 13.81
CA LEU A 39 -1.16 -2.33 12.72
C LEU A 39 -2.57 -2.73 12.29
N CYS A 40 -2.89 -4.02 12.23
CA CYS A 40 -4.24 -4.50 11.92
C CYS A 40 -5.27 -4.02 12.95
N LYS A 41 -4.92 -3.91 14.24
CA LYS A 41 -5.79 -3.33 15.29
C LYS A 41 -6.15 -1.86 15.05
N LYS A 42 -5.30 -1.12 14.33
CA LYS A 42 -5.57 0.28 13.94
C LYS A 42 -6.59 0.38 12.79
N GLY A 43 -6.87 -0.71 12.08
CA GLY A 43 -7.84 -0.76 10.98
C GLY A 43 -7.38 -0.07 9.69
N PRO A 44 -6.17 -0.35 9.18
CA PRO A 44 -5.73 0.21 7.90
C PRO A 44 -6.60 -0.26 6.75
N GLU A 45 -6.62 0.48 5.66
CA GLU A 45 -7.34 0.11 4.44
C GLU A 45 -6.93 -1.28 3.93
N ARG A 46 -5.62 -1.57 4.01
CA ARG A 46 -5.04 -2.89 3.66
C ARG A 46 -3.61 -3.04 4.15
N ILE A 47 -3.14 -4.28 4.23
CA ILE A 47 -1.72 -4.61 4.37
C ILE A 47 -1.19 -5.09 3.03
N LEU A 48 -0.15 -4.43 2.51
CA LEU A 48 0.60 -4.83 1.31
C LEU A 48 1.94 -5.43 1.74
N LEU A 49 2.05 -6.77 1.68
CA LEU A 49 3.27 -7.50 2.04
C LEU A 49 4.35 -7.32 0.97
N ARG A 50 5.38 -6.53 1.30
CA ARG A 50 6.47 -6.21 0.38
C ARG A 50 7.82 -6.55 1.00
N GLU A 51 8.28 -7.78 0.79
CA GLU A 51 9.54 -8.30 1.34
C GLU A 51 10.46 -8.78 0.20
N LYS A 52 11.14 -7.83 -0.44
CA LYS A 52 11.97 -8.05 -1.64
C LYS A 52 13.19 -8.98 -1.44
N ASN A 53 13.55 -9.27 -0.19
CA ASN A 53 14.74 -10.05 0.15
C ASN A 53 14.43 -11.54 0.36
N LEU A 54 13.16 -11.94 0.26
CA LEU A 54 12.72 -13.32 0.38
C LEU A 54 12.66 -13.96 -0.99
N ASP A 55 13.00 -15.23 -1.07
CA ASP A 55 12.64 -16.08 -2.19
C ASP A 55 11.15 -16.46 -2.11
N LEU A 56 10.63 -17.13 -3.13
CA LEU A 56 9.22 -17.48 -3.20
C LEU A 56 8.77 -18.39 -2.04
N PRO A 57 9.47 -19.49 -1.67
CA PRO A 57 9.06 -20.33 -0.53
C PRO A 57 9.03 -19.59 0.80
N GLU A 58 10.02 -18.76 1.07
CA GLU A 58 10.07 -17.94 2.29
C GLU A 58 8.96 -16.90 2.31
N TYR A 59 8.69 -16.27 1.15
CA TYR A 59 7.63 -15.29 1.02
C TYR A 59 6.25 -15.94 1.20
N GLU A 60 5.99 -17.09 0.61
CA GLU A 60 4.72 -17.82 0.75
C GLU A 60 4.42 -18.14 2.20
N LYS A 61 5.41 -18.69 2.94
CA LYS A 61 5.24 -18.99 4.36
C LYS A 61 4.88 -17.75 5.15
N LEU A 62 5.60 -16.66 4.95
CA LEU A 62 5.32 -15.39 5.62
C LEU A 62 3.96 -14.81 5.21
N ALA A 63 3.58 -14.96 3.95
CA ALA A 63 2.29 -14.49 3.45
C ALA A 63 1.12 -15.22 4.09
N GLU A 64 1.23 -16.51 4.33
CA GLU A 64 0.24 -17.32 5.07
C GLU A 64 0.07 -16.79 6.51
N GLU A 65 1.18 -16.59 7.24
CA GLU A 65 1.17 -16.06 8.62
C GLU A 65 0.57 -14.64 8.70
N VAL A 66 0.94 -13.75 7.79
CA VAL A 66 0.40 -12.38 7.73
C VAL A 66 -1.08 -12.38 7.35
N LYS A 67 -1.48 -13.25 6.39
CA LYS A 67 -2.88 -13.39 5.97
C LYS A 67 -3.78 -13.81 7.12
N GLU A 68 -3.35 -14.78 7.94
CA GLU A 68 -4.11 -15.22 9.12
C GLU A 68 -4.35 -14.07 10.12
N ILE A 69 -3.34 -13.21 10.33
CA ILE A 69 -3.50 -12.02 11.17
C ILE A 69 -4.50 -11.05 10.52
N CYS A 70 -4.33 -10.74 9.25
CA CYS A 70 -5.21 -9.83 8.52
C CYS A 70 -6.68 -10.29 8.57
N ASP A 71 -6.93 -11.58 8.37
CA ASP A 71 -8.29 -12.16 8.43
C ASP A 71 -8.92 -12.02 9.80
N ARG A 72 -8.15 -12.24 10.88
CA ARG A 72 -8.62 -12.09 12.26
C ARG A 72 -9.15 -10.68 12.55
N TYR A 73 -8.52 -9.67 11.94
CA TYR A 73 -8.89 -8.25 12.11
C TYR A 73 -9.72 -7.69 10.94
N GLN A 74 -10.09 -8.55 9.97
CA GLN A 74 -10.86 -8.16 8.77
C GLN A 74 -10.17 -7.06 7.94
N VAL A 75 -8.83 -7.04 7.93
CA VAL A 75 -8.02 -6.14 7.12
C VAL A 75 -7.69 -6.81 5.79
N PRO A 76 -7.97 -6.18 4.64
CA PRO A 76 -7.62 -6.74 3.34
C PRO A 76 -6.11 -7.00 3.20
N PHE A 77 -5.74 -8.23 2.81
CA PHE A 77 -4.35 -8.64 2.60
C PHE A 77 -4.00 -8.64 1.11
N TYR A 78 -2.87 -8.04 0.78
CA TYR A 78 -2.34 -7.92 -0.58
C TYR A 78 -0.91 -8.44 -0.64
N CYS A 79 -0.60 -9.27 -1.66
CA CYS A 79 0.76 -9.67 -1.99
C CYS A 79 1.45 -8.65 -2.90
N HIS A 80 2.77 -8.58 -2.82
CA HIS A 80 3.58 -7.78 -3.73
C HIS A 80 4.49 -8.71 -4.55
N THR A 81 4.51 -8.55 -5.88
CA THR A 81 5.36 -9.26 -6.85
C THR A 81 5.02 -10.74 -7.03
N TYR A 82 4.91 -11.53 -5.98
CA TYR A 82 4.74 -12.99 -6.04
C TYR A 82 3.28 -13.38 -6.31
N ARG A 83 2.99 -13.68 -7.56
CA ARG A 83 1.68 -14.11 -8.04
C ARG A 83 1.24 -15.43 -7.41
N GLU A 84 2.16 -16.39 -7.34
CA GLU A 84 1.94 -17.72 -6.79
C GLU A 84 1.49 -17.62 -5.34
N ALA A 85 2.14 -16.78 -4.54
CA ALA A 85 1.77 -16.52 -3.17
C ALA A 85 0.38 -15.87 -3.05
N ALA A 86 0.02 -14.95 -3.95
CA ALA A 86 -1.29 -14.32 -3.94
C ALA A 86 -2.41 -15.34 -4.22
N VAL A 87 -2.20 -16.24 -5.17
CA VAL A 87 -3.15 -17.32 -5.50
C VAL A 87 -3.25 -18.33 -4.36
N LYS A 88 -2.10 -18.80 -3.85
CA LYS A 88 -2.02 -19.81 -2.79
C LYS A 88 -2.69 -19.36 -1.49
N THR A 89 -2.46 -18.13 -1.08
CA THR A 89 -3.02 -17.58 0.17
C THR A 89 -4.47 -17.08 0.03
N GLY A 90 -4.98 -16.97 -1.19
CA GLY A 90 -6.27 -16.31 -1.44
C GLY A 90 -6.23 -14.83 -1.06
N ALA A 91 -5.11 -14.16 -1.34
CA ALA A 91 -4.96 -12.73 -1.09
C ALA A 91 -6.07 -11.94 -1.81
N ARG A 92 -6.57 -10.87 -1.19
CA ARG A 92 -7.56 -9.98 -1.81
C ARG A 92 -6.99 -9.28 -3.04
N GLY A 93 -5.67 -9.04 -3.08
CA GLY A 93 -5.04 -8.39 -4.22
C GLY A 93 -3.56 -8.71 -4.39
N LEU A 94 -3.05 -8.33 -5.55
CA LEU A 94 -1.66 -8.42 -5.96
C LEU A 94 -1.19 -7.07 -6.48
N HIS A 95 -0.04 -6.61 -6.02
CA HIS A 95 0.59 -5.38 -6.52
C HIS A 95 1.89 -5.69 -7.24
N LEU A 96 2.03 -5.20 -8.46
CA LEU A 96 3.18 -5.49 -9.33
C LEU A 96 3.95 -4.22 -9.69
N PRO A 97 5.29 -4.30 -9.79
CA PRO A 97 6.06 -3.32 -10.55
C PRO A 97 5.63 -3.32 -12.02
N LEU A 98 5.62 -2.16 -12.69
CA LEU A 98 5.17 -2.05 -14.08
C LEU A 98 5.87 -3.01 -15.06
N PRO A 99 7.20 -3.26 -14.99
CA PRO A 99 7.83 -4.25 -15.86
C PRO A 99 7.22 -5.65 -15.73
N VAL A 100 6.97 -6.11 -14.51
CA VAL A 100 6.32 -7.40 -14.24
C VAL A 100 4.87 -7.39 -14.69
N PHE A 101 4.20 -6.25 -14.54
CA PHE A 101 2.82 -6.06 -14.98
C PHE A 101 2.68 -6.21 -16.50
N ARG A 102 3.64 -5.64 -17.28
CA ARG A 102 3.68 -5.76 -18.74
C ARG A 102 3.80 -7.21 -19.21
N GLU A 103 4.59 -8.02 -18.52
CA GLU A 103 4.86 -9.42 -18.91
C GLU A 103 3.67 -10.34 -18.61
N ALA A 104 3.05 -10.18 -17.46
CA ALA A 104 2.08 -11.16 -16.97
C ALA A 104 0.67 -10.59 -16.77
N GLY A 105 0.52 -9.28 -16.45
CA GLY A 105 -0.77 -8.64 -16.22
C GLY A 105 -1.71 -9.46 -15.35
N ARG A 106 -2.94 -9.64 -15.79
CA ARG A 106 -3.98 -10.44 -15.11
C ARG A 106 -3.94 -11.93 -15.46
N GLN A 107 -3.06 -12.37 -16.34
CA GLN A 107 -3.01 -13.76 -16.81
C GLN A 107 -2.88 -14.75 -15.64
N GLY A 108 -3.75 -15.75 -15.57
CA GLY A 108 -3.73 -16.79 -14.52
C GLY A 108 -4.19 -16.33 -13.13
N LEU A 109 -4.72 -15.10 -13.00
CA LEU A 109 -5.34 -14.62 -11.77
C LEU A 109 -6.86 -14.74 -11.85
N ALA A 110 -7.50 -15.06 -10.74
CA ALA A 110 -8.96 -15.03 -10.62
C ALA A 110 -9.47 -13.58 -10.78
N PRO A 111 -10.67 -13.37 -11.38
CA PRO A 111 -11.22 -12.03 -11.62
C PRO A 111 -11.38 -11.19 -10.34
N GLU A 112 -11.55 -11.85 -9.20
CA GLU A 112 -11.79 -11.23 -7.89
C GLU A 112 -10.52 -10.62 -7.29
N ILE A 113 -9.33 -11.03 -7.77
CA ILE A 113 -8.05 -10.49 -7.29
C ILE A 113 -7.89 -9.07 -7.82
N VAL A 114 -7.82 -8.12 -6.90
CA VAL A 114 -7.55 -6.71 -7.21
C VAL A 114 -6.09 -6.54 -7.60
N LEU A 115 -5.85 -6.08 -8.83
CA LEU A 115 -4.51 -6.00 -9.41
C LEU A 115 -4.02 -4.55 -9.48
N GLY A 116 -2.97 -4.23 -8.73
CA GLY A 116 -2.37 -2.90 -8.68
C GLY A 116 -1.01 -2.82 -9.35
N CYS A 117 -0.65 -1.60 -9.76
CA CYS A 117 0.62 -1.33 -10.43
C CYS A 117 1.34 -0.11 -9.83
N SER A 118 2.66 -0.22 -9.63
CA SER A 118 3.52 0.92 -9.29
C SER A 118 3.83 1.75 -10.52
N VAL A 119 3.64 3.08 -10.44
CA VAL A 119 3.88 4.02 -11.55
C VAL A 119 4.71 5.22 -11.11
N HIS A 120 5.52 5.73 -12.03
CA HIS A 120 6.44 6.83 -11.79
C HIS A 120 6.34 7.95 -12.84
N SER A 121 5.39 7.86 -13.76
CA SER A 121 5.05 8.90 -14.74
C SER A 121 3.57 8.79 -15.12
N ILE A 122 3.04 9.85 -15.74
CA ILE A 122 1.68 9.88 -16.28
C ILE A 122 1.52 8.82 -17.39
N GLN A 123 2.54 8.65 -18.23
CA GLN A 123 2.54 7.61 -19.26
C GLN A 123 2.44 6.22 -18.68
N GLU A 124 3.19 5.93 -17.60
CA GLU A 124 3.11 4.66 -16.90
C GLU A 124 1.73 4.42 -16.27
N ALA A 125 1.08 5.46 -15.75
CA ALA A 125 -0.27 5.34 -15.19
C ALA A 125 -1.30 4.98 -16.27
N ARG A 126 -1.26 5.66 -17.43
CA ARG A 126 -2.12 5.36 -18.59
C ARG A 126 -1.85 3.97 -19.16
N GLU A 127 -0.59 3.58 -19.20
CA GLU A 127 -0.19 2.24 -19.65
C GLU A 127 -0.74 1.16 -18.72
N ALA A 128 -0.59 1.34 -17.38
CA ALA A 128 -1.12 0.41 -16.40
C ALA A 128 -2.66 0.26 -16.51
N GLU A 129 -3.38 1.39 -16.73
CA GLU A 129 -4.81 1.39 -17.01
C GLU A 129 -5.15 0.58 -18.28
N GLY A 130 -4.45 0.84 -19.38
CA GLY A 130 -4.64 0.13 -20.65
C GLY A 130 -4.32 -1.36 -20.56
N LEU A 131 -3.44 -1.77 -19.66
CA LEU A 131 -3.11 -3.16 -19.37
C LEU A 131 -4.07 -3.83 -18.37
N GLY A 132 -5.08 -3.12 -17.86
CA GLY A 132 -6.12 -3.66 -16.98
C GLY A 132 -5.75 -3.68 -15.50
N ALA A 133 -4.97 -2.71 -15.03
CA ALA A 133 -4.82 -2.46 -13.58
C ALA A 133 -6.16 -2.00 -12.98
N ASP A 134 -6.44 -2.41 -11.75
CA ASP A 134 -7.61 -1.95 -10.99
C ASP A 134 -7.28 -0.70 -10.16
N TYR A 135 -6.01 -0.44 -9.87
CA TYR A 135 -5.51 0.77 -9.22
C TYR A 135 -4.03 0.97 -9.50
N VAL A 136 -3.54 2.18 -9.27
CA VAL A 136 -2.11 2.48 -9.35
C VAL A 136 -1.58 3.09 -8.04
N ILE A 137 -0.30 2.83 -7.74
CA ILE A 137 0.44 3.53 -6.68
C ILE A 137 1.45 4.44 -7.35
N ALA A 138 1.24 5.76 -7.22
CA ALA A 138 2.07 6.80 -7.82
C ALA A 138 3.12 7.33 -6.83
N GLY A 139 4.37 7.43 -7.24
CA GLY A 139 5.42 7.91 -6.35
C GLY A 139 6.79 8.15 -6.99
N HIS A 140 7.69 8.73 -6.17
CA HIS A 140 7.50 9.14 -4.78
C HIS A 140 7.10 10.62 -4.68
N ILE A 141 6.11 10.91 -3.82
CA ILE A 141 5.48 12.24 -3.78
C ILE A 141 6.32 13.22 -2.96
N TYR A 142 6.78 12.82 -1.78
CA TYR A 142 7.62 13.64 -0.90
C TYR A 142 9.03 13.05 -0.79
N ALA A 143 9.99 13.88 -0.31
CA ALA A 143 11.34 13.41 -0.05
C ALA A 143 11.36 12.20 0.89
N THR A 144 12.19 11.21 0.60
CA THR A 144 12.26 9.95 1.36
C THR A 144 13.65 9.35 1.31
N ASP A 145 14.08 8.77 2.42
CA ASP A 145 15.36 8.05 2.52
C ASP A 145 15.44 6.82 1.61
N CYS A 146 14.28 6.25 1.23
CA CYS A 146 14.23 5.13 0.30
C CYS A 146 14.63 5.49 -1.15
N LYS A 147 14.70 6.78 -1.47
CA LYS A 147 15.04 7.32 -2.79
C LYS A 147 16.06 8.47 -2.67
N LYS A 148 17.09 8.29 -1.82
CA LYS A 148 18.15 9.29 -1.63
C LYS A 148 18.73 9.75 -2.96
N GLY A 149 18.87 11.08 -3.12
CA GLY A 149 19.42 11.69 -4.33
C GLY A 149 18.45 11.87 -5.49
N LEU A 150 17.23 11.38 -5.41
CA LEU A 150 16.18 11.64 -6.39
C LEU A 150 15.23 12.72 -5.86
N PRO A 151 14.94 13.77 -6.63
CA PRO A 151 13.96 14.78 -6.23
C PRO A 151 12.56 14.16 -6.12
N PRO A 152 11.74 14.58 -5.14
CA PRO A 152 10.35 14.16 -5.05
C PRO A 152 9.57 14.68 -6.28
N ARG A 153 8.55 13.94 -6.70
CA ARG A 153 7.71 14.32 -7.84
C ARG A 153 6.69 15.39 -7.49
N GLY A 154 6.34 15.53 -6.21
CA GLY A 154 5.43 16.54 -5.71
C GLY A 154 3.95 16.23 -5.91
N LEU A 155 3.12 17.11 -5.34
CA LEU A 155 1.66 17.01 -5.42
C LEU A 155 1.13 17.33 -6.83
N GLU A 156 1.81 18.19 -7.59
CA GLU A 156 1.44 18.49 -8.97
C GLU A 156 1.46 17.23 -9.84
N PHE A 157 2.53 16.45 -9.77
CA PHE A 157 2.60 15.15 -10.45
C PHE A 157 1.45 14.21 -10.04
N LEU A 158 1.11 14.18 -8.73
CA LEU A 158 0.01 13.35 -8.23
C LEU A 158 -1.32 13.80 -8.82
N GLU A 159 -1.60 15.11 -8.80
CA GLU A 159 -2.82 15.71 -9.33
C GLU A 159 -2.98 15.42 -10.83
N GLU A 160 -1.91 15.61 -11.60
CA GLU A 160 -1.90 15.31 -13.04
C GLU A 160 -2.11 13.80 -13.29
N THR A 161 -1.49 12.94 -12.48
CA THR A 161 -1.69 11.48 -12.58
C THR A 161 -3.15 11.13 -12.33
N CYS A 162 -3.76 11.65 -11.25
CA CYS A 162 -5.17 11.41 -10.92
C CYS A 162 -6.12 11.87 -12.03
N ARG A 163 -5.83 13.01 -12.69
CA ARG A 163 -6.63 13.50 -13.81
C ARG A 163 -6.44 12.69 -15.10
N SER A 164 -5.33 11.97 -15.22
CA SER A 164 -4.94 11.30 -16.48
C SER A 164 -5.50 9.90 -16.65
N VAL A 165 -6.03 9.28 -15.58
CA VAL A 165 -6.59 7.93 -15.55
C VAL A 165 -7.93 7.92 -14.80
N SER A 166 -8.74 6.90 -15.08
CA SER A 166 -10.01 6.68 -14.39
C SER A 166 -9.87 5.77 -13.16
N LEU A 167 -8.70 5.17 -12.98
CA LEU A 167 -8.38 4.27 -11.88
C LEU A 167 -8.20 5.02 -10.56
N PRO A 168 -8.50 4.38 -9.43
CA PRO A 168 -8.04 4.84 -8.13
C PRO A 168 -6.51 4.99 -8.10
N VAL A 169 -6.04 6.18 -7.71
CA VAL A 169 -4.61 6.49 -7.56
C VAL A 169 -4.30 6.59 -6.08
N TYR A 170 -3.31 5.82 -5.63
CA TYR A 170 -2.76 5.90 -4.28
C TYR A 170 -1.40 6.59 -4.32
N ALA A 171 -1.11 7.43 -3.33
CA ALA A 171 0.16 8.13 -3.24
C ALA A 171 1.16 7.37 -2.36
N ILE A 172 2.45 7.34 -2.74
CA ILE A 172 3.53 6.76 -1.92
C ILE A 172 4.78 7.63 -1.92
N GLY A 173 5.55 7.52 -0.86
CA GLY A 173 6.90 8.08 -0.73
C GLY A 173 6.96 9.36 0.10
N GLY A 174 7.64 9.26 1.26
CA GLY A 174 7.82 10.36 2.21
C GLY A 174 6.55 10.76 2.96
N ILE A 175 5.49 9.94 2.88
CA ILE A 175 4.24 10.18 3.61
C ILE A 175 4.40 9.66 5.04
N ARG A 176 4.10 10.52 6.01
CA ARG A 176 4.13 10.24 7.44
C ARG A 176 2.72 9.90 7.95
N LEU A 177 2.64 9.36 9.16
CA LEU A 177 1.39 9.23 9.90
C LEU A 177 1.00 10.60 10.50
N ASP A 178 0.66 11.52 9.61
CA ASP A 178 0.34 12.91 9.89
C ASP A 178 -0.92 13.28 9.13
N TRP A 179 -1.97 13.66 9.86
CA TRP A 179 -3.29 13.91 9.29
C TRP A 179 -3.27 15.01 8.23
N GLU A 180 -2.62 16.12 8.52
CA GLU A 180 -2.57 17.27 7.60
C GLU A 180 -1.87 16.89 6.29
N GLN A 181 -0.75 16.15 6.37
CA GLN A 181 -0.05 15.69 5.17
C GLN A 181 -0.91 14.71 4.36
N ILE A 182 -1.63 13.81 5.02
CA ILE A 182 -2.51 12.84 4.35
C ILE A 182 -3.69 13.54 3.69
N GLU A 183 -4.35 14.49 4.38
CA GLU A 183 -5.44 15.28 3.81
C GLU A 183 -4.98 16.09 2.59
N ASN A 184 -3.82 16.76 2.68
CA ASN A 184 -3.25 17.50 1.56
C ASN A 184 -2.93 16.58 0.36
N THR A 185 -2.47 15.36 0.63
CA THR A 185 -2.21 14.37 -0.42
C THR A 185 -3.50 13.90 -1.08
N MET A 186 -4.55 13.67 -0.29
CA MET A 186 -5.86 13.27 -0.82
C MET A 186 -6.54 14.42 -1.56
N ALA A 187 -6.37 15.67 -1.12
CA ALA A 187 -6.89 16.86 -1.82
C ALA A 187 -6.31 17.01 -3.23
N ALA A 188 -5.11 16.47 -3.50
CA ALA A 188 -4.53 16.36 -4.83
C ALA A 188 -5.15 15.25 -5.70
N GLY A 189 -6.21 14.58 -5.20
CA GLY A 189 -6.99 13.58 -5.95
C GLY A 189 -6.68 12.13 -5.60
N ALA A 190 -5.73 11.83 -4.69
CA ALA A 190 -5.45 10.46 -4.29
C ALA A 190 -6.65 9.84 -3.54
N MET A 191 -6.93 8.56 -3.82
CA MET A 191 -7.96 7.77 -3.11
C MET A 191 -7.53 7.45 -1.68
N GLY A 192 -6.22 7.32 -1.45
CA GLY A 192 -5.60 7.02 -0.17
C GLY A 192 -4.08 7.11 -0.29
N VAL A 193 -3.39 6.75 0.77
CA VAL A 193 -1.93 6.85 0.86
C VAL A 193 -1.28 5.53 1.24
N CYS A 194 -0.04 5.32 0.79
CA CYS A 194 0.78 4.17 1.16
C CYS A 194 1.88 4.63 2.12
N VAL A 195 1.90 4.06 3.32
CA VAL A 195 2.89 4.38 4.35
C VAL A 195 3.71 3.13 4.66
N MET A 196 5.05 3.24 4.59
CA MET A 196 5.96 2.14 4.89
C MET A 196 6.72 2.42 6.19
N SER A 197 7.70 3.30 6.18
CA SER A 197 8.56 3.53 7.37
C SER A 197 7.74 4.02 8.56
N GLY A 198 6.90 5.01 8.41
CA GLY A 198 6.05 5.50 9.50
C GLY A 198 5.16 4.42 10.13
N ALA A 199 4.59 3.52 9.32
CA ALA A 199 3.79 2.41 9.82
C ALA A 199 4.65 1.34 10.51
N MET A 200 5.78 0.97 9.92
CA MET A 200 6.65 -0.07 10.51
C MET A 200 7.36 0.38 11.77
N THR A 201 7.58 1.69 11.97
CA THR A 201 8.16 2.27 13.18
C THR A 201 7.12 2.83 14.16
N CYS A 202 5.82 2.64 13.88
CA CYS A 202 4.74 3.09 14.76
C CYS A 202 4.74 2.28 16.07
N GLU A 203 4.82 2.99 17.20
CA GLU A 203 4.85 2.40 18.56
C GLU A 203 3.53 2.59 19.33
N TYR A 204 2.66 3.52 18.88
CA TYR A 204 1.45 3.95 19.57
C TYR A 204 0.20 3.81 18.71
#